data_22c72d8fb0bc9be9fc502bcce1612b48
#
_entry.id   22c72d8fb0bc9be9fc502bcce1612b48
#
_cell.length_a   1.000
_cell.length_b   1.000
_cell.length_c   1.000
_cell.angle_alpha   90.00
_cell.angle_beta   90.00
_cell.angle_gamma   90.00
#
_symmetry.space_group_name_H-M   'P 1'
#
loop_
_entity.id
_entity.type
_entity.pdbx_description
1 polymer ?
#
loop_
_entity_poly.entity_id
_entity_poly.type
_entity_poly.pdbx_seq_one_letter_code
_entity_poly.pdbx_strand_id
1 'polypeptide(L)'
;SNVNQNTITKINRLNLFHLEHLGYASTMIAFYILPLLIFFKKNISFHMKNFFTNKLNYLFITLSVVYLFFVINNLDFQYYTGEKHSRYNYGLGITHKVSILFFENLLLREFFTYISFFISWVIICFYIEKKIMDILIFTFFFIISLFLFPIMQEYFDLVITLTAILLLQNQFEINYKRAFIFYGYFATYLIGCIMYYL
;
A
#
# COMPACT_ATOMS: atom_id res chain seq x y z
N SER A 1 5.04 26.79 -27.43
CA SER A 1 4.48 25.58 -28.08
C SER A 1 3.59 24.89 -27.05
N ASN A 2 2.30 25.21 -27.12
CA ASN A 2 1.26 24.47 -26.36
C ASN A 2 1.12 23.09 -26.99
N VAL A 3 2.05 22.20 -26.72
CA VAL A 3 1.82 20.77 -26.93
C VAL A 3 0.75 20.39 -25.92
N ASN A 4 -0.41 20.11 -26.45
CA ASN A 4 -1.66 19.85 -25.78
C ASN A 4 -1.45 18.91 -24.57
N GLN A 5 -1.48 19.43 -23.37
CA GLN A 5 -1.54 18.61 -22.14
C GLN A 5 -2.65 17.54 -22.25
N ASN A 6 -3.74 17.85 -22.96
CA ASN A 6 -4.80 16.89 -23.29
C ASN A 6 -4.34 15.71 -24.13
N THR A 7 -3.30 15.85 -24.96
CA THR A 7 -2.79 14.75 -25.80
C THR A 7 -1.90 13.83 -24.96
N ILE A 8 -1.07 14.39 -24.09
CA ILE A 8 -0.22 13.62 -23.16
C ILE A 8 -1.08 12.83 -22.17
N THR A 9 -2.11 13.47 -21.62
CA THR A 9 -3.07 12.80 -20.72
C THR A 9 -3.87 11.70 -21.41
N LYS A 10 -4.15 11.85 -22.72
CA LYS A 10 -4.84 10.84 -23.51
C LYS A 10 -3.94 9.65 -23.85
N ILE A 11 -2.67 9.89 -24.14
CA ILE A 11 -1.68 8.83 -24.41
C ILE A 11 -1.41 8.01 -23.14
N ASN A 12 -1.30 8.66 -21.98
CA ASN A 12 -1.08 7.95 -20.70
C ASN A 12 -2.31 7.15 -20.23
N ARG A 13 -3.53 7.56 -20.61
CA ARG A 13 -4.75 6.75 -20.39
C ARG A 13 -4.79 5.47 -21.24
N LEU A 14 -4.04 5.43 -22.34
CA LEU A 14 -3.94 4.26 -23.21
C LEU A 14 -2.87 3.26 -22.74
N ASN A 15 -2.04 3.62 -21.75
CA ASN A 15 -1.18 2.65 -21.08
C ASN A 15 -2.07 1.74 -20.22
N LEU A 16 -2.27 0.53 -20.69
CA LEU A 16 -3.09 -0.49 -20.03
C LEU A 16 -2.50 -0.95 -18.69
N PHE A 17 -1.21 -0.69 -18.44
CA PHE A 17 -0.48 -1.16 -17.28
C PHE A 17 0.17 -0.01 -16.51
N HIS A 18 -0.19 0.12 -15.26
CA HIS A 18 0.35 1.11 -14.32
C HIS A 18 1.22 0.40 -13.27
N LEU A 19 2.49 0.17 -13.59
CA LEU A 19 3.40 -0.56 -12.70
C LEU A 19 3.60 0.14 -11.35
N GLU A 20 3.54 1.46 -11.31
CA GLU A 20 3.58 2.27 -10.09
C GLU A 20 2.42 1.96 -9.13
N HIS A 21 1.29 1.49 -9.65
CA HIS A 21 0.15 1.12 -8.82
C HIS A 21 0.43 -0.08 -7.91
N LEU A 22 1.40 -0.93 -8.21
CA LEU A 22 1.84 -2.00 -7.31
C LEU A 22 2.33 -1.45 -5.97
N GLY A 23 3.10 -0.36 -6.02
CA GLY A 23 3.59 0.31 -4.81
C GLY A 23 2.45 0.90 -4.00
N TYR A 24 1.56 1.67 -4.63
CA TYR A 24 0.41 2.25 -3.95
C TYR A 24 -0.55 1.19 -3.41
N ALA A 25 -0.85 0.14 -4.17
CA ALA A 25 -1.65 -0.99 -3.71
C ALA A 25 -1.01 -1.68 -2.50
N SER A 26 0.31 -1.88 -2.51
CA SER A 26 1.00 -2.46 -1.36
C SER A 26 0.84 -1.61 -0.09
N THR A 27 0.89 -0.28 -0.20
CA THR A 27 0.66 0.61 0.94
C THR A 27 -0.77 0.56 1.46
N MET A 28 -1.75 0.48 0.58
CA MET A 28 -3.15 0.33 0.96
C MET A 28 -3.39 -1.00 1.67
N ILE A 29 -2.88 -2.09 1.11
CA ILE A 29 -2.98 -3.43 1.72
C ILE A 29 -2.30 -3.43 3.09
N ALA A 30 -1.07 -2.93 3.19
CA ALA A 30 -0.33 -2.86 4.45
C ALA A 30 -1.06 -2.03 5.52
N PHE A 31 -1.69 -0.93 5.12
CA PHE A 31 -2.46 -0.08 6.01
C PHE A 31 -3.59 -0.86 6.71
N TYR A 32 -4.33 -1.71 5.99
CA TYR A 32 -5.41 -2.52 6.58
C TYR A 32 -4.91 -3.73 7.36
N ILE A 33 -3.79 -4.30 6.94
CA ILE A 33 -3.21 -5.49 7.59
C ILE A 33 -2.47 -5.12 8.87
N LEU A 34 -1.79 -4.00 8.92
CA LEU A 34 -0.94 -3.59 10.04
C LEU A 34 -1.63 -3.69 11.41
N PRO A 35 -2.84 -3.14 11.61
CA PRO A 35 -3.52 -3.25 12.90
C PRO A 35 -3.94 -4.67 13.26
N LEU A 36 -4.08 -5.57 12.28
CA LEU A 36 -4.43 -6.97 12.53
C LEU A 36 -3.27 -7.76 13.17
N LEU A 37 -2.02 -7.30 13.02
CA LEU A 37 -0.86 -7.90 13.69
C LEU A 37 -1.01 -7.91 15.22
N ILE A 38 -1.78 -6.98 15.78
CA ILE A 38 -2.05 -6.87 17.21
C ILE A 38 -2.83 -8.10 17.73
N PHE A 39 -3.63 -8.73 16.89
CA PHE A 39 -4.45 -9.87 17.24
C PHE A 39 -3.73 -11.23 17.17
N PHE A 40 -2.49 -11.27 16.70
CA PHE A 40 -1.76 -12.55 16.62
C PHE A 40 -1.57 -13.20 17.99
N LYS A 41 -1.89 -14.49 18.08
CA LYS A 41 -1.73 -15.32 19.30
C LYS A 41 -0.26 -15.43 19.74
N LYS A 42 0.64 -15.58 18.77
CA LYS A 42 2.07 -15.68 19.02
C LYS A 42 2.72 -14.30 19.10
N ASN A 43 3.73 -14.18 19.94
CA ASN A 43 4.49 -12.94 20.06
C ASN A 43 5.12 -12.53 18.72
N ILE A 44 5.15 -11.24 18.46
CA ILE A 44 5.76 -10.64 17.27
C ILE A 44 7.21 -11.14 17.09
N SER A 45 7.97 -11.33 18.17
CA SER A 45 9.33 -11.89 18.13
C SER A 45 9.42 -13.28 17.49
N PHE A 46 8.42 -14.13 17.68
CA PHE A 46 8.35 -15.45 17.04
C PHE A 46 8.17 -15.31 15.52
N HIS A 47 7.27 -14.43 15.10
CA HIS A 47 7.04 -14.17 13.68
C HIS A 47 8.25 -13.52 13.02
N MET A 48 8.92 -12.60 13.72
CA MET A 48 10.18 -11.99 13.27
C MET A 48 11.26 -13.04 13.03
N LYS A 49 11.47 -13.97 13.98
CA LYS A 49 12.45 -15.05 13.82
C LYS A 49 12.13 -15.91 12.58
N ASN A 50 10.88 -16.31 12.41
CA ASN A 50 10.44 -17.08 11.25
C ASN A 50 10.61 -16.30 9.94
N PHE A 51 10.37 -14.99 9.97
CA PHE A 51 10.57 -14.12 8.82
C PHE A 51 12.02 -14.16 8.34
N PHE A 52 12.99 -13.99 9.25
CA PHE A 52 14.42 -13.99 8.90
C PHE A 52 15.00 -15.38 8.58
N THR A 53 14.34 -16.46 8.98
CA THR A 53 14.83 -17.82 8.66
C THR A 53 14.34 -18.32 7.30
N ASN A 54 13.37 -17.69 6.70
CA ASN A 54 12.73 -18.21 5.49
C ASN A 54 13.29 -17.59 4.21
N LYS A 55 13.88 -18.44 3.37
CA LYS A 55 14.51 -18.05 2.08
C LYS A 55 13.55 -17.34 1.13
N LEU A 56 12.25 -17.68 1.14
CA LEU A 56 11.27 -17.02 0.28
C LEU A 56 11.10 -15.52 0.63
N ASN A 57 11.28 -15.13 1.90
CA ASN A 57 11.22 -13.72 2.26
C ASN A 57 12.35 -12.92 1.64
N TYR A 58 13.56 -13.49 1.61
CA TYR A 58 14.68 -12.82 0.94
C TYR A 58 14.42 -12.64 -0.55
N LEU A 59 13.80 -13.63 -1.21
CA LEU A 59 13.40 -13.50 -2.61
C LEU A 59 12.41 -12.34 -2.78
N PHE A 60 11.35 -12.27 -1.95
CA PHE A 60 10.36 -11.19 -2.04
C PHE A 60 10.96 -9.82 -1.74
N ILE A 61 11.84 -9.72 -0.74
CA ILE A 61 12.54 -8.47 -0.43
C ILE A 61 13.44 -8.06 -1.62
N THR A 62 14.17 -9.00 -2.21
CA THR A 62 15.00 -8.72 -3.39
C THR A 62 14.14 -8.23 -4.55
N LEU A 63 13.00 -8.88 -4.82
CA LEU A 63 12.06 -8.45 -5.85
C LEU A 63 11.50 -7.05 -5.56
N SER A 64 11.23 -6.72 -4.29
CA SER A 64 10.75 -5.38 -3.94
C SER A 64 11.82 -4.31 -4.16
N VAL A 65 13.09 -4.61 -3.90
CA VAL A 65 14.22 -3.70 -4.19
C VAL A 65 14.38 -3.50 -5.69
N VAL A 66 14.31 -4.58 -6.49
CA VAL A 66 14.35 -4.49 -7.96
C VAL A 66 13.19 -3.66 -8.49
N TYR A 67 11.98 -3.88 -7.96
CA TYR A 67 10.80 -3.10 -8.31
C TYR A 67 10.99 -1.61 -7.99
N LEU A 68 11.50 -1.28 -6.80
CA LEU A 68 11.77 0.12 -6.42
C LEU A 68 12.79 0.77 -7.35
N PHE A 69 13.86 0.07 -7.67
CA PHE A 69 14.85 0.57 -8.62
C PHE A 69 14.23 0.86 -9.98
N PHE A 70 13.36 -0.02 -10.46
CA PHE A 70 12.61 0.18 -11.70
C PHE A 70 11.70 1.41 -11.62
N VAL A 71 10.91 1.53 -10.53
CA VAL A 71 9.97 2.64 -10.36
C VAL A 71 10.70 3.98 -10.25
N ILE A 72 11.78 4.06 -9.47
CA ILE A 72 12.59 5.29 -9.32
C ILE A 72 13.12 5.79 -10.67
N ASN A 73 13.51 4.87 -11.57
CA ASN A 73 14.06 5.26 -12.86
C ASN A 73 13.00 5.58 -13.94
N ASN A 74 11.77 5.10 -13.79
CA ASN A 74 10.76 5.19 -14.84
C ASN A 74 9.51 5.98 -14.44
N LEU A 75 9.29 6.23 -13.15
CA LEU A 75 8.14 6.98 -12.68
C LEU A 75 8.40 8.48 -12.79
N ASP A 76 7.54 9.17 -13.51
CA ASP A 76 7.45 10.63 -13.42
C ASP A 76 6.65 11.02 -12.18
N PHE A 77 7.35 11.18 -11.04
CA PHE A 77 6.74 11.49 -9.77
C PHE A 77 6.00 12.83 -9.79
N GLN A 78 6.48 13.80 -10.57
CA GLN A 78 5.82 15.11 -10.73
C GLN A 78 4.45 14.97 -11.40
N TYR A 79 4.34 14.06 -12.35
CA TYR A 79 3.06 13.78 -13.01
C TYR A 79 2.00 13.30 -12.03
N TYR A 80 2.38 12.41 -11.09
CA TYR A 80 1.47 11.86 -10.10
C TYR A 80 1.21 12.80 -8.92
N THR A 81 2.16 13.64 -8.56
CA THR A 81 2.06 14.57 -7.42
C THR A 81 1.76 16.00 -7.83
N GLY A 82 1.74 16.27 -9.13
CA GLY A 82 1.55 17.61 -9.70
C GLY A 82 0.19 18.22 -9.35
N GLU A 83 0.17 19.52 -9.31
CA GLU A 83 -0.86 20.52 -9.03
C GLU A 83 -2.13 20.04 -8.29
N LYS A 84 -2.44 20.72 -7.17
CA LYS A 84 -3.56 20.49 -6.23
C LYS A 84 -4.96 20.26 -6.85
N HIS A 85 -5.12 20.43 -8.16
CA HIS A 85 -6.40 20.37 -8.87
C HIS A 85 -6.51 19.30 -9.96
N SER A 86 -5.47 18.47 -10.16
CA SER A 86 -5.61 17.39 -11.13
C SER A 86 -6.45 16.26 -10.51
N ARG A 87 -7.43 15.76 -11.26
CA ARG A 87 -8.23 14.58 -10.85
C ARG A 87 -7.40 13.36 -10.51
N TYR A 88 -6.13 13.35 -10.89
CA TYR A 88 -5.16 12.30 -10.61
C TYR A 88 -4.73 12.24 -9.15
N ASN A 89 -4.81 13.37 -8.42
CA ASN A 89 -4.43 13.43 -7.01
C ASN A 89 -5.49 12.86 -6.05
N TYR A 90 -6.68 12.55 -6.53
CA TYR A 90 -7.74 11.98 -5.70
C TYR A 90 -7.55 10.48 -5.41
N GLY A 91 -6.72 9.79 -6.22
CA GLY A 91 -6.35 8.40 -6.00
C GLY A 91 -5.12 8.25 -5.08
N LEU A 92 -4.35 7.22 -5.30
CA LEU A 92 -3.05 6.90 -4.69
C LEU A 92 -3.08 6.61 -3.16
N GLY A 93 -4.26 6.61 -2.54
CA GLY A 93 -4.47 6.19 -1.17
C GLY A 93 -3.82 7.07 -0.09
N ILE A 94 -3.69 6.49 1.11
CA ILE A 94 -3.24 7.21 2.30
C ILE A 94 -1.81 7.72 2.20
N THR A 95 -0.91 6.97 1.58
CA THR A 95 0.52 7.32 1.49
C THR A 95 0.72 8.64 0.77
N HIS A 96 0.01 8.84 -0.33
CA HIS A 96 0.06 10.09 -1.08
C HIS A 96 -0.50 11.26 -0.27
N LYS A 97 -1.65 11.09 0.39
CA LYS A 97 -2.27 12.11 1.23
C LYS A 97 -1.35 12.52 2.39
N VAL A 98 -0.77 11.55 3.07
CA VAL A 98 0.18 11.79 4.16
C VAL A 98 1.42 12.51 3.65
N SER A 99 1.97 12.12 2.50
CA SER A 99 3.14 12.79 1.94
C SER A 99 2.90 14.27 1.64
N ILE A 100 1.71 14.64 1.15
CA ILE A 100 1.34 16.02 0.89
C ILE A 100 1.15 16.82 2.19
N LEU A 101 0.57 16.23 3.21
CA LEU A 101 0.33 16.91 4.49
C LEU A 101 1.62 17.22 5.24
N PHE A 102 2.61 16.32 5.21
CA PHE A 102 3.81 16.44 6.02
C PHE A 102 5.01 17.06 5.29
N PHE A 103 5.03 16.99 3.96
CA PHE A 103 6.20 17.44 3.19
C PHE A 103 5.79 18.43 2.10
N GLU A 104 6.32 19.65 2.17
CA GLU A 104 6.19 20.64 1.09
C GLU A 104 7.15 20.35 -0.07
N ASN A 105 8.33 19.82 0.26
CA ASN A 105 9.37 19.52 -0.72
C ASN A 105 9.05 18.24 -1.50
N LEU A 106 9.09 18.33 -2.83
CA LEU A 106 8.82 17.23 -3.75
C LEU A 106 9.77 16.04 -3.55
N LEU A 107 11.06 16.28 -3.34
CA LEU A 107 12.05 15.22 -3.11
C LEU A 107 11.75 14.44 -1.82
N LEU A 108 11.31 15.13 -0.76
CA LEU A 108 10.94 14.47 0.48
C LEU A 108 9.65 13.63 0.32
N ARG A 109 8.69 14.10 -0.47
CA ARG A 109 7.49 13.32 -0.81
C ARG A 109 7.84 12.05 -1.56
N GLU A 110 8.70 12.18 -2.55
CA GLU A 110 9.19 11.07 -3.37
C GLU A 110 9.90 10.03 -2.50
N PHE A 111 10.87 10.45 -1.69
CA PHE A 111 11.60 9.59 -0.77
C PHE A 111 10.68 8.88 0.22
N PHE A 112 9.74 9.61 0.83
CA PHE A 112 8.74 9.05 1.74
C PHE A 112 7.87 7.99 1.05
N THR A 113 7.46 8.25 -0.20
CA THR A 113 6.62 7.32 -0.97
C THR A 113 7.36 6.03 -1.26
N TYR A 114 8.61 6.08 -1.71
CA TYR A 114 9.39 4.88 -1.99
C TYR A 114 9.74 4.08 -0.75
N ILE A 115 10.06 4.75 0.36
CA ILE A 115 10.23 4.06 1.65
C ILE A 115 8.92 3.39 2.07
N SER A 116 7.78 4.06 1.90
CA SER A 116 6.47 3.48 2.23
C SER A 116 6.16 2.25 1.39
N PHE A 117 6.52 2.22 0.11
CA PHE A 117 6.39 1.04 -0.74
C PHE A 117 7.20 -0.13 -0.20
N PHE A 118 8.47 0.11 0.15
CA PHE A 118 9.34 -0.91 0.69
C PHE A 118 8.83 -1.47 2.02
N ILE A 119 8.51 -0.60 2.96
CA ILE A 119 7.97 -1.00 4.28
C ILE A 119 6.69 -1.81 4.12
N SER A 120 5.81 -1.40 3.21
CA SER A 120 4.55 -2.09 2.95
C SER A 120 4.77 -3.51 2.41
N TRP A 121 5.72 -3.69 1.50
CA TRP A 121 6.11 -5.01 1.04
C TRP A 121 6.65 -5.89 2.17
N VAL A 122 7.49 -5.33 3.04
CA VAL A 122 8.00 -6.08 4.22
C VAL A 122 6.85 -6.48 5.14
N ILE A 123 5.88 -5.59 5.40
CA ILE A 123 4.70 -5.90 6.21
C ILE A 123 3.89 -7.02 5.57
N ILE A 124 3.61 -6.97 4.28
CA ILE A 124 2.87 -8.01 3.56
C ILE A 124 3.62 -9.34 3.62
N CYS A 125 4.93 -9.33 3.38
CA CYS A 125 5.76 -10.55 3.48
C CYS A 125 5.77 -11.14 4.90
N PHE A 126 5.72 -10.28 5.92
CA PHE A 126 5.64 -10.71 7.31
C PHE A 126 4.31 -11.40 7.62
N TYR A 127 3.25 -10.96 6.98
CA TYR A 127 1.89 -11.42 7.20
C TYR A 127 1.57 -12.72 6.45
N ILE A 128 2.13 -12.90 5.26
CA ILE A 128 1.87 -14.09 4.43
C ILE A 128 2.52 -15.32 5.08
N GLU A 129 1.71 -16.32 5.46
CA GLU A 129 2.19 -17.61 5.97
C GLU A 129 2.76 -18.53 4.89
N LYS A 130 2.83 -18.09 3.65
CA LYS A 130 3.33 -18.84 2.49
C LYS A 130 2.50 -20.06 2.10
N LYS A 131 1.26 -20.07 2.48
CA LYS A 131 0.27 -20.95 1.87
C LYS A 131 0.04 -20.49 0.45
N ILE A 132 -0.08 -21.41 -0.47
CA ILE A 132 -0.32 -21.12 -1.90
C ILE A 132 -1.52 -20.18 -2.07
N MET A 133 -2.57 -20.38 -1.26
CA MET A 133 -3.78 -19.55 -1.29
C MET A 133 -3.49 -18.08 -0.94
N ASP A 134 -2.66 -17.82 0.08
CA ASP A 134 -2.30 -16.46 0.49
C ASP A 134 -1.55 -15.75 -0.64
N ILE A 135 -0.59 -16.45 -1.24
CA ILE A 135 0.20 -15.90 -2.37
C ILE A 135 -0.71 -15.61 -3.56
N LEU A 136 -1.62 -16.52 -3.90
CA LEU A 136 -2.56 -16.33 -5.01
C LEU A 136 -3.48 -15.12 -4.80
N ILE A 137 -4.01 -14.95 -3.59
CA ILE A 137 -4.90 -13.84 -3.26
C ILE A 137 -4.15 -12.50 -3.38
N PHE A 138 -2.96 -12.39 -2.80
CA PHE A 138 -2.17 -11.16 -2.92
C PHE A 138 -1.74 -10.89 -4.36
N THR A 139 -1.33 -11.93 -5.11
CA THR A 139 -1.00 -11.79 -6.53
C THR A 139 -2.20 -11.28 -7.33
N PHE A 140 -3.40 -11.79 -7.05
CA PHE A 140 -4.64 -11.32 -7.68
C PHE A 140 -4.89 -9.83 -7.42
N PHE A 141 -4.75 -9.37 -6.17
CA PHE A 141 -4.88 -7.95 -5.85
C PHE A 141 -3.87 -7.07 -6.59
N PHE A 142 -2.62 -7.53 -6.68
CA PHE A 142 -1.59 -6.80 -7.42
C PHE A 142 -1.86 -6.77 -8.92
N ILE A 143 -2.31 -7.87 -9.51
CA ILE A 143 -2.69 -7.90 -10.93
C ILE A 143 -3.84 -6.93 -11.19
N ILE A 144 -4.89 -6.92 -10.36
CA ILE A 144 -6.00 -5.98 -10.51
C ILE A 144 -5.50 -4.54 -10.40
N SER A 145 -4.61 -4.23 -9.45
CA SER A 145 -4.12 -2.87 -9.26
C SER A 145 -3.40 -2.30 -10.50
N LEU A 146 -2.81 -3.15 -11.33
CA LEU A 146 -2.16 -2.71 -12.57
C LEU A 146 -3.13 -2.13 -13.60
N PHE A 147 -4.39 -2.54 -13.56
CA PHE A 147 -5.41 -2.12 -14.52
C PHE A 147 -6.35 -1.03 -13.99
N LEU A 148 -6.35 -0.77 -12.68
CA LEU A 148 -7.20 0.23 -12.07
C LEU A 148 -6.62 1.63 -12.29
N PHE A 149 -7.43 2.53 -12.83
CA PHE A 149 -7.06 3.94 -12.95
C PHE A 149 -8.28 4.86 -12.76
N PRO A 150 -8.22 5.83 -11.83
CA PRO A 150 -7.21 6.00 -10.78
C PRO A 150 -7.28 4.88 -9.74
N ILE A 151 -6.17 4.58 -9.07
CA ILE A 151 -6.17 3.62 -7.97
C ILE A 151 -6.68 4.33 -6.71
N MET A 152 -7.79 3.85 -6.17
CA MET A 152 -8.42 4.42 -4.97
C MET A 152 -8.39 3.43 -3.82
N GLN A 153 -8.20 3.95 -2.60
CA GLN A 153 -8.15 3.13 -1.40
C GLN A 153 -9.43 2.34 -1.18
N GLU A 154 -10.57 2.94 -1.50
CA GLU A 154 -11.91 2.36 -1.36
C GLU A 154 -12.09 1.02 -2.09
N TYR A 155 -11.32 0.78 -3.16
CA TYR A 155 -11.35 -0.49 -3.88
C TYR A 155 -10.78 -1.66 -3.07
N PHE A 156 -9.99 -1.35 -2.05
CA PHE A 156 -9.28 -2.36 -1.25
C PHE A 156 -9.86 -2.52 0.16
N ASP A 157 -10.65 -1.56 0.66
CA ASP A 157 -11.11 -1.49 2.04
C ASP A 157 -11.79 -2.77 2.53
N LEU A 158 -12.95 -3.08 1.96
CA LEU A 158 -13.80 -4.18 2.44
C LEU A 158 -13.18 -5.54 2.10
N VAL A 159 -12.70 -5.67 0.86
CA VAL A 159 -12.21 -6.95 0.34
C VAL A 159 -10.95 -7.39 1.06
N ILE A 160 -10.00 -6.49 1.32
CA ILE A 160 -8.78 -6.81 2.05
C ILE A 160 -9.07 -7.16 3.49
N THR A 161 -9.93 -6.38 4.16
CA THR A 161 -10.27 -6.64 5.56
C THR A 161 -10.93 -8.00 5.71
N LEU A 162 -11.90 -8.33 4.86
CA LEU A 162 -12.55 -9.64 4.89
C LEU A 162 -11.57 -10.77 4.57
N THR A 163 -10.76 -10.62 3.53
CA THR A 163 -9.79 -11.63 3.13
C THR A 163 -8.74 -11.86 4.22
N ALA A 164 -8.24 -10.79 4.83
CA ALA A 164 -7.28 -10.89 5.92
C ALA A 164 -7.87 -11.59 7.14
N ILE A 165 -9.12 -11.30 7.52
CA ILE A 165 -9.80 -11.96 8.63
C ILE A 165 -10.01 -13.45 8.31
N LEU A 166 -10.49 -13.78 7.11
CA LEU A 166 -10.76 -15.16 6.71
C LEU A 166 -9.50 -16.03 6.66
N LEU A 167 -8.42 -15.50 6.11
CA LEU A 167 -7.14 -16.23 6.00
C LEU A 167 -6.47 -16.47 7.35
N LEU A 168 -6.68 -15.58 8.32
CA LEU A 168 -5.97 -15.58 9.60
C LEU A 168 -6.85 -15.95 10.79
N GLN A 169 -8.07 -16.35 10.57
CA GLN A 169 -9.04 -16.65 11.60
C GLN A 169 -8.48 -17.52 12.73
N ASN A 170 -7.66 -18.52 12.40
CA ASN A 170 -7.08 -19.45 13.38
C ASN A 170 -5.90 -18.87 14.18
N GLN A 171 -5.35 -17.72 13.75
CA GLN A 171 -4.17 -17.09 14.36
C GLN A 171 -4.51 -15.94 15.27
N PHE A 172 -5.75 -15.47 15.23
CA PHE A 172 -6.19 -14.32 16.00
C PHE A 172 -6.65 -14.72 17.41
N GLU A 173 -6.27 -13.89 18.36
CA GLU A 173 -6.80 -13.86 19.70
C GLU A 173 -7.42 -12.50 19.96
N ILE A 174 -8.74 -12.46 20.02
CA ILE A 174 -9.47 -11.21 20.24
C ILE A 174 -9.60 -10.99 21.75
N ASN A 175 -9.00 -9.89 22.21
CA ASN A 175 -9.10 -9.42 23.59
C ASN A 175 -9.56 -7.95 23.56
N TYR A 176 -10.29 -7.50 24.59
CA TYR A 176 -10.79 -6.12 24.70
C TYR A 176 -9.69 -5.07 24.55
N LYS A 177 -8.51 -5.28 25.17
CA LYS A 177 -7.38 -4.35 25.03
C LYS A 177 -6.89 -4.25 23.58
N ARG A 178 -6.78 -5.36 22.89
CA ARG A 178 -6.35 -5.44 21.49
C ARG A 178 -7.40 -4.82 20.56
N ALA A 179 -8.69 -5.08 20.82
CA ALA A 179 -9.79 -4.46 20.10
C ALA A 179 -9.79 -2.94 20.27
N PHE A 180 -9.54 -2.42 21.48
CA PHE A 180 -9.47 -0.99 21.72
C PHE A 180 -8.35 -0.31 20.89
N ILE A 181 -7.16 -0.92 20.82
CA ILE A 181 -6.06 -0.40 19.99
C ILE A 181 -6.43 -0.42 18.50
N PHE A 182 -7.08 -1.49 18.04
CA PHE A 182 -7.56 -1.63 16.67
C PHE A 182 -8.56 -0.52 16.30
N TYR A 183 -9.57 -0.29 17.13
CA TYR A 183 -10.52 0.80 16.93
C TYR A 183 -9.86 2.17 17.01
N GLY A 184 -8.91 2.35 17.94
CA GLY A 184 -8.13 3.58 18.05
C GLY A 184 -7.35 3.90 16.77
N TYR A 185 -6.77 2.89 16.13
CA TYR A 185 -6.07 3.07 14.86
C TYR A 185 -7.00 3.63 13.75
N PHE A 186 -8.16 3.00 13.56
CA PHE A 186 -9.10 3.47 12.55
C PHE A 186 -9.79 4.80 12.92
N ALA A 187 -10.03 5.05 14.20
CA ALA A 187 -10.55 6.35 14.65
C ALA A 187 -9.54 7.48 14.36
N THR A 188 -8.25 7.27 14.60
CA THR A 188 -7.20 8.23 14.25
C THR A 188 -7.14 8.48 12.75
N TYR A 189 -7.27 7.43 11.96
CA TYR A 189 -7.36 7.55 10.50
C TYR A 189 -8.58 8.37 10.07
N LEU A 190 -9.74 8.11 10.64
CA LEU A 190 -10.98 8.85 10.34
C LEU A 190 -10.84 10.35 10.66
N ILE A 191 -10.28 10.66 11.83
CA ILE A 191 -10.00 12.06 12.23
C ILE A 191 -9.04 12.71 11.23
N GLY A 192 -7.97 12.02 10.84
CA GLY A 192 -7.03 12.51 9.83
C GLY A 192 -7.69 12.76 8.47
N CYS A 193 -8.61 11.90 8.04
CA CYS A 193 -9.39 12.12 6.83
C CYS A 193 -10.29 13.37 6.94
N ILE A 194 -10.97 13.55 8.05
CA ILE A 194 -11.82 14.74 8.29
C ILE A 194 -10.96 16.01 8.23
N MET A 195 -9.82 16.03 8.89
CA MET A 195 -8.90 17.19 8.87
C MET A 195 -8.30 17.47 7.47
N TYR A 196 -8.17 16.45 6.64
CA TYR A 196 -7.65 16.62 5.28
C TYR A 196 -8.68 17.27 4.33
N TYR A 197 -9.97 17.01 4.54
CA TYR A 197 -11.06 17.51 3.68
C TYR A 197 -11.73 18.80 4.18
N LEU A 198 -11.47 19.22 5.42
CA LEU A 198 -11.86 20.53 5.96
C LEU A 198 -10.82 21.60 5.60
#